data_06653fb5228d9c606af2907eec01757a
#
_entry.id   06653fb5228d9c606af2907eec01757a
#
_cell.length_a   1.000
_cell.length_b   1.000
_cell.length_c   1.000
_cell.angle_alpha   90.00
_cell.angle_beta   90.00
_cell.angle_gamma   90.00
#
_symmetry.space_group_name_H-M   'P 1'
#
loop_
_entity.id
_entity.type
_entity.pdbx_description
1 polymer ?
#
loop_
_entity_poly.entity_id
_entity_poly.type
_entity_poly.pdbx_seq_one_letter_code
_entity_poly.pdbx_strand_id
1 'polypeptide(L)'
;MLLADFGADVVKVEQPGTGDPLRQWTTGGVPLWWKVYARNKRYITLNIKAPEGRALLLKMLPRFDVMLESFVPGTLEKYGLDWDTLRAAHPGLILVRISGWGQSGPGSRRPGLGTLVEAASGFAAMTGDPGSARPALPSFPLADMTSGLYAVNAAMFALYHRDTHGGPGQVVDVSLFESLFSLLGPLPAEYAMSQKVRTRLGNQSTNSGPRGCYVTSDGHWIAVSGSTPRMAERFLESYGLGELLQDPRFATNEARVRHAEDLDTAVRAAIGARTLADNRAIIDANALTAHPVQTIREIELDPHWQTQPLLVDVPNGSMNVRMQNVIPRLSETRGAIRSAGGDLGADNDAIFRTELGLDPAALARLREEGVV
;
A
#
# COMPACT_ATOMS: atom_id res chain seq x y z
N MET A 1 9.17 -2.72 -5.34
CA MET A 1 8.97 -4.11 -4.86
C MET A 1 8.11 -4.91 -5.83
N LEU A 2 6.85 -4.59 -6.06
CA LEU A 2 5.95 -5.40 -6.89
C LEU A 2 6.52 -5.75 -8.27
N LEU A 3 6.99 -4.77 -9.04
CA LEU A 3 7.60 -5.05 -10.36
C LEU A 3 8.80 -5.98 -10.26
N ALA A 4 9.66 -5.80 -9.24
CA ALA A 4 10.82 -6.66 -9.01
C ALA A 4 10.42 -8.10 -8.63
N ASP A 5 9.34 -8.27 -7.89
CA ASP A 5 8.80 -9.59 -7.53
C ASP A 5 8.34 -10.37 -8.77
N PHE A 6 7.86 -9.67 -9.81
CA PHE A 6 7.45 -10.25 -11.09
C PHE A 6 8.53 -10.21 -12.19
N GLY A 7 9.78 -9.97 -11.82
CA GLY A 7 10.92 -10.18 -12.72
C GLY A 7 11.50 -8.91 -13.35
N ALA A 8 10.98 -7.73 -13.06
CA ALA A 8 11.64 -6.51 -13.50
C ALA A 8 13.04 -6.38 -12.86
N ASP A 9 14.02 -5.97 -13.66
CA ASP A 9 15.34 -5.58 -13.16
C ASP A 9 15.28 -4.17 -12.58
N VAL A 10 15.20 -4.08 -11.27
CA VAL A 10 15.03 -2.81 -10.56
C VAL A 10 16.35 -2.40 -9.92
N VAL A 11 16.90 -1.29 -10.36
CA VAL A 11 18.08 -0.66 -9.76
C VAL A 11 17.65 0.46 -8.84
N LYS A 12 17.92 0.33 -7.55
CA LYS A 12 17.70 1.38 -6.55
C LYS A 12 18.94 2.27 -6.50
N VAL A 13 18.74 3.52 -6.89
CA VAL A 13 19.78 4.56 -6.80
C VAL A 13 19.67 5.27 -5.47
N GLU A 14 20.77 5.36 -4.72
CA GLU A 14 20.83 5.94 -3.38
C GLU A 14 21.95 6.98 -3.27
N GLN A 15 21.83 7.90 -2.30
CA GLN A 15 22.90 8.86 -2.01
C GLN A 15 24.10 8.12 -1.42
N PRO A 16 25.33 8.36 -1.92
CA PRO A 16 26.55 7.81 -1.32
C PRO A 16 26.66 8.13 0.19
N GLY A 17 27.15 7.17 0.95
CA GLY A 17 27.40 7.29 2.39
C GLY A 17 26.14 7.23 3.27
N THR A 18 25.03 7.85 2.87
CA THR A 18 23.82 7.93 3.72
C THR A 18 22.73 6.93 3.34
N GLY A 19 22.59 6.61 2.06
CA GLY A 19 21.56 5.73 1.55
C GLY A 19 20.14 6.30 1.70
N ASP A 20 19.18 5.39 1.59
CA ASP A 20 17.76 5.70 1.78
C ASP A 20 17.41 5.77 3.28
N PRO A 21 16.65 6.78 3.74
CA PRO A 21 16.23 6.89 5.15
C PRO A 21 15.56 5.64 5.71
N LEU A 22 14.89 4.83 4.88
CA LEU A 22 14.26 3.59 5.29
C LEU A 22 15.26 2.56 5.88
N ARG A 23 16.54 2.67 5.55
CA ARG A 23 17.62 1.86 6.15
C ARG A 23 17.79 2.10 7.65
N GLN A 24 17.33 3.26 8.13
CA GLN A 24 17.44 3.64 9.55
C GLN A 24 16.21 3.21 10.38
N TRP A 25 15.14 2.74 9.75
CA TRP A 25 13.95 2.27 10.45
C TRP A 25 14.15 0.83 10.93
N THR A 26 14.72 0.69 12.10
CA THR A 26 15.13 -0.60 12.66
C THR A 26 14.16 -1.12 13.71
N THR A 27 14.02 -2.45 13.75
CA THR A 27 13.38 -3.19 14.83
C THR A 27 14.40 -4.19 15.36
N GLY A 28 14.78 -4.10 16.65
CA GLY A 28 15.83 -4.93 17.20
C GLY A 28 17.18 -4.77 16.49
N GLY A 29 17.50 -3.57 15.96
CA GLY A 29 18.72 -3.29 15.22
C GLY A 29 18.70 -3.72 13.74
N VAL A 30 17.62 -4.37 13.28
CA VAL A 30 17.46 -4.82 11.88
C VAL A 30 16.52 -3.88 11.12
N PRO A 31 16.89 -3.37 9.94
CA PRO A 31 16.05 -2.49 9.13
C PRO A 31 14.98 -3.29 8.39
N LEU A 32 13.98 -3.84 9.12
CA LEU A 32 12.98 -4.76 8.58
C LEU A 32 12.17 -4.15 7.43
N TRP A 33 11.81 -2.87 7.51
CA TRP A 33 11.13 -2.18 6.41
C TRP A 33 11.95 -2.20 5.12
N TRP A 34 13.25 -1.92 5.23
CA TRP A 34 14.16 -2.00 4.10
C TRP A 34 14.25 -3.42 3.56
N LYS A 35 14.46 -4.41 4.45
CA LYS A 35 14.60 -5.81 4.04
C LYS A 35 13.38 -6.31 3.28
N VAL A 36 12.18 -5.89 3.66
CA VAL A 36 10.92 -6.28 3.01
C VAL A 36 10.66 -5.49 1.72
N TYR A 37 10.65 -4.16 1.78
CA TYR A 37 10.19 -3.33 0.65
C TYR A 37 11.26 -3.05 -0.40
N ALA A 38 12.53 -3.25 -0.07
CA ALA A 38 13.63 -3.15 -1.01
C ALA A 38 14.02 -4.50 -1.65
N ARG A 39 13.34 -5.60 -1.31
CA ARG A 39 13.61 -6.95 -1.83
C ARG A 39 13.66 -7.02 -3.36
N ASN A 40 14.42 -7.98 -3.88
CA ASN A 40 14.56 -8.26 -5.32
C ASN A 40 15.18 -7.14 -6.17
N LYS A 41 15.83 -6.15 -5.56
CA LYS A 41 16.45 -5.04 -6.29
C LYS A 41 17.96 -5.18 -6.32
N ARG A 42 18.58 -4.44 -7.20
CA ARG A 42 20.03 -4.13 -7.21
C ARG A 42 20.25 -2.73 -6.62
N TYR A 43 21.38 -2.49 -5.99
CA TYR A 43 21.64 -1.28 -5.19
C TYR A 43 22.90 -0.57 -5.65
N ILE A 44 22.76 0.66 -6.11
CA ILE A 44 23.88 1.53 -6.41
C ILE A 44 23.83 2.81 -5.61
N THR A 45 25.00 3.37 -5.38
CA THR A 45 25.13 4.74 -4.89
C THR A 45 25.45 5.66 -6.06
N LEU A 46 24.78 6.82 -6.11
CA LEU A 46 25.03 7.83 -7.13
C LEU A 46 24.57 9.21 -6.66
N ASN A 47 25.48 10.15 -6.58
CA ASN A 47 25.18 11.53 -6.27
C ASN A 47 24.71 12.28 -7.52
N ILE A 48 23.42 12.23 -7.81
CA ILE A 48 22.82 12.88 -8.99
C ILE A 48 22.87 14.43 -8.94
N LYS A 49 23.29 15.03 -7.82
CA LYS A 49 23.52 16.47 -7.71
C LYS A 49 24.85 16.88 -8.34
N ALA A 50 25.84 15.98 -8.31
CA ALA A 50 27.14 16.19 -8.95
C ALA A 50 27.02 16.07 -10.49
N PRO A 51 27.75 16.90 -11.26
CA PRO A 51 27.73 16.84 -12.72
C PRO A 51 28.06 15.45 -13.27
N GLU A 52 29.07 14.81 -12.72
CA GLU A 52 29.50 13.45 -13.12
C GLU A 52 28.43 12.40 -12.79
N GLY A 53 27.78 12.49 -11.61
CA GLY A 53 26.71 11.60 -11.21
C GLY A 53 25.50 11.73 -12.13
N ARG A 54 25.13 12.96 -12.51
CA ARG A 54 24.10 13.21 -13.51
C ARG A 54 24.47 12.62 -14.88
N ALA A 55 25.70 12.82 -15.33
CA ALA A 55 26.18 12.27 -16.61
C ALA A 55 26.11 10.74 -16.63
N LEU A 56 26.46 10.10 -15.51
CA LEU A 56 26.35 8.63 -15.36
C LEU A 56 24.88 8.18 -15.38
N LEU A 57 23.98 8.88 -14.70
CA LEU A 57 22.55 8.57 -14.75
C LEU A 57 22.03 8.64 -16.19
N LEU A 58 22.33 9.72 -16.92
CA LEU A 58 21.90 9.88 -18.31
C LEU A 58 22.49 8.79 -19.23
N LYS A 59 23.72 8.35 -18.98
CA LYS A 59 24.34 7.22 -19.69
C LYS A 59 23.65 5.87 -19.40
N MET A 60 23.09 5.72 -18.20
CA MET A 60 22.34 4.52 -17.80
C MET A 60 20.94 4.46 -18.42
N LEU A 61 20.25 5.59 -18.55
CA LEU A 61 18.82 5.65 -18.89
C LEU A 61 18.40 4.83 -20.10
N PRO A 62 19.15 4.77 -21.23
CA PRO A 62 18.76 3.97 -22.40
C PRO A 62 18.61 2.46 -22.13
N ARG A 63 19.02 1.98 -20.95
CA ARG A 63 18.90 0.59 -20.53
C ARG A 63 17.66 0.32 -19.69
N PHE A 64 16.88 1.34 -19.37
CA PHE A 64 15.73 1.24 -18.46
C PHE A 64 14.47 1.77 -19.12
N ASP A 65 13.39 1.01 -19.01
CA ASP A 65 12.09 1.38 -19.54
C ASP A 65 11.39 2.45 -18.70
N VAL A 66 11.63 2.39 -17.38
CA VAL A 66 10.93 3.23 -16.40
C VAL A 66 11.94 3.85 -15.44
N MET A 67 11.84 5.15 -15.23
CA MET A 67 12.47 5.86 -14.13
C MET A 67 11.37 6.28 -13.13
N LEU A 68 11.57 5.93 -11.86
CA LEU A 68 10.66 6.31 -10.78
C LEU A 68 11.38 7.26 -9.82
N GLU A 69 10.73 8.37 -9.48
CA GLU A 69 11.22 9.32 -8.48
C GLU A 69 10.12 9.76 -7.52
N SER A 70 10.51 10.21 -6.32
CA SER A 70 9.58 10.74 -5.32
C SER A 70 10.13 11.99 -4.64
N PHE A 71 10.78 12.86 -5.40
CA PHE A 71 11.26 14.14 -4.90
C PHE A 71 10.12 15.18 -4.79
N VAL A 72 10.38 16.23 -4.06
CA VAL A 72 9.55 17.43 -4.12
C VAL A 72 9.57 17.98 -5.55
N PRO A 73 8.41 18.31 -6.15
CA PRO A 73 8.33 18.86 -7.50
C PRO A 73 9.31 20.01 -7.76
N GLY A 74 10.00 19.97 -8.89
CA GLY A 74 11.06 20.92 -9.25
C GLY A 74 12.48 20.48 -8.83
N THR A 75 12.62 19.37 -8.10
CA THR A 75 13.95 18.90 -7.65
C THR A 75 14.76 18.28 -8.80
N LEU A 76 14.16 17.46 -9.65
CA LEU A 76 14.85 16.93 -10.84
C LEU A 76 15.27 18.05 -11.77
N GLU A 77 14.39 19.00 -12.01
CA GLU A 77 14.64 20.19 -12.84
C GLU A 77 15.81 21.00 -12.29
N LYS A 78 15.87 21.20 -10.97
CA LYS A 78 17.01 21.87 -10.30
C LYS A 78 18.33 21.14 -10.52
N TYR A 79 18.31 19.81 -10.69
CA TYR A 79 19.52 19.02 -10.97
C TYR A 79 19.80 18.89 -12.47
N GLY A 80 19.03 19.57 -13.35
CA GLY A 80 19.16 19.47 -14.80
C GLY A 80 18.77 18.09 -15.34
N LEU A 81 17.81 17.45 -14.67
CA LEU A 81 17.19 16.18 -15.03
C LEU A 81 15.69 16.39 -15.32
N ASP A 82 15.36 17.53 -15.95
CA ASP A 82 14.02 17.80 -16.42
C ASP A 82 13.57 16.80 -17.50
N TRP A 83 12.26 16.79 -17.77
CA TRP A 83 11.69 15.83 -18.71
C TRP A 83 12.30 15.90 -20.11
N ASP A 84 12.58 17.10 -20.62
CA ASP A 84 13.14 17.28 -21.96
C ASP A 84 14.57 16.69 -22.05
N THR A 85 15.38 16.92 -21.01
CA THR A 85 16.72 16.31 -20.87
C THR A 85 16.65 14.77 -20.80
N LEU A 86 15.75 14.23 -19.97
CA LEU A 86 15.59 12.77 -19.84
C LEU A 86 15.06 12.15 -21.13
N ARG A 87 14.07 12.77 -21.76
CA ARG A 87 13.50 12.31 -23.04
C ARG A 87 14.49 12.38 -24.19
N ALA A 88 15.35 13.40 -24.21
CA ALA A 88 16.42 13.49 -25.21
C ALA A 88 17.43 12.36 -25.07
N ALA A 89 17.76 11.94 -23.83
CA ALA A 89 18.63 10.79 -23.56
C ALA A 89 17.94 9.45 -23.88
N HIS A 90 16.65 9.34 -23.65
CA HIS A 90 15.87 8.12 -23.91
C HIS A 90 14.42 8.44 -24.32
N PRO A 91 14.08 8.52 -25.61
CA PRO A 91 12.75 8.90 -26.09
C PRO A 91 11.63 7.94 -25.67
N GLY A 92 11.95 6.68 -25.37
CA GLY A 92 11.00 5.66 -24.90
C GLY A 92 10.82 5.62 -23.38
N LEU A 93 11.48 6.49 -22.62
CA LEU A 93 11.44 6.49 -21.16
C LEU A 93 10.05 6.81 -20.61
N ILE A 94 9.60 6.02 -19.64
CA ILE A 94 8.44 6.35 -18.83
C ILE A 94 8.95 6.91 -17.51
N LEU A 95 8.62 8.18 -17.22
CA LEU A 95 8.99 8.85 -15.98
C LEU A 95 7.80 8.85 -15.01
N VAL A 96 7.85 8.02 -13.97
CA VAL A 96 6.83 7.98 -12.91
C VAL A 96 7.26 8.89 -11.76
N ARG A 97 6.46 9.90 -11.49
CA ARG A 97 6.71 10.92 -10.47
C ARG A 97 5.69 10.80 -9.35
N ILE A 98 6.13 10.40 -8.17
CA ILE A 98 5.27 10.26 -6.98
C ILE A 98 5.50 11.48 -6.07
N SER A 99 4.43 12.17 -5.72
CA SER A 99 4.52 13.33 -4.82
C SER A 99 3.29 13.44 -3.91
N GLY A 100 3.35 14.25 -2.86
CA GLY A 100 2.22 14.39 -1.95
C GLY A 100 0.96 14.94 -2.62
N TRP A 101 1.12 15.96 -3.49
CA TRP A 101 0.03 16.78 -4.00
C TRP A 101 -0.03 16.89 -5.53
N GLY A 102 0.72 16.06 -6.26
CA GLY A 102 0.89 16.16 -7.71
C GLY A 102 2.00 17.12 -8.13
N GLN A 103 2.37 17.06 -9.40
CA GLN A 103 3.48 17.85 -9.98
C GLN A 103 3.11 19.29 -10.28
N SER A 104 1.81 19.62 -10.32
CA SER A 104 1.31 20.94 -10.72
C SER A 104 0.37 21.54 -9.67
N GLY A 105 -0.01 22.78 -9.88
CA GLY A 105 -0.91 23.51 -9.01
C GLY A 105 -0.23 24.22 -7.82
N PRO A 106 -0.95 25.11 -7.11
CA PRO A 106 -0.38 25.97 -6.06
C PRO A 106 0.07 25.22 -4.81
N GLY A 107 -0.39 23.96 -4.64
CA GLY A 107 -0.05 23.09 -3.50
C GLY A 107 1.08 22.11 -3.78
N SER A 108 1.59 22.00 -5.02
CA SER A 108 2.52 20.93 -5.42
C SER A 108 3.81 20.87 -4.59
N ARG A 109 4.29 22.01 -4.10
CA ARG A 109 5.52 22.11 -3.29
C ARG A 109 5.28 22.08 -1.76
N ARG A 110 4.03 21.88 -1.32
CA ARG A 110 3.76 21.72 0.11
C ARG A 110 4.40 20.41 0.62
N PRO A 111 4.83 20.37 1.88
CA PRO A 111 5.20 19.09 2.49
C PRO A 111 4.08 18.07 2.31
N GLY A 112 4.40 16.92 1.74
CA GLY A 112 3.41 15.89 1.39
C GLY A 112 3.92 14.51 1.73
N LEU A 113 3.89 14.18 3.03
CA LEU A 113 4.15 12.82 3.53
C LEU A 113 2.81 12.09 3.75
N GLY A 114 2.84 10.75 3.78
CA GLY A 114 1.65 9.90 3.91
C GLY A 114 0.69 10.35 5.00
N THR A 115 1.17 10.58 6.21
CA THR A 115 0.36 11.06 7.36
C THR A 115 -0.39 12.37 7.07
N LEU A 116 0.25 13.32 6.38
CA LEU A 116 -0.38 14.60 6.04
C LEU A 116 -1.50 14.42 5.01
N VAL A 117 -1.28 13.54 4.07
CA VAL A 117 -2.26 13.18 3.04
C VAL A 117 -3.44 12.41 3.65
N GLU A 118 -3.18 11.46 4.54
CA GLU A 118 -4.21 10.72 5.28
C GLU A 118 -5.13 11.67 6.08
N ALA A 119 -4.55 12.71 6.65
CA ALA A 119 -5.32 13.75 7.33
C ALA A 119 -6.12 14.64 6.36
N ALA A 120 -5.51 15.04 5.24
CA ALA A 120 -6.08 16.01 4.31
C ALA A 120 -7.14 15.41 3.37
N SER A 121 -7.03 14.12 3.03
CA SER A 121 -7.92 13.45 2.06
C SER A 121 -9.36 13.27 2.54
N GLY A 122 -9.62 13.42 3.83
CA GLY A 122 -10.90 13.08 4.45
C GLY A 122 -10.90 11.70 5.13
N PHE A 123 -9.88 10.86 4.89
CA PHE A 123 -9.77 9.54 5.53
C PHE A 123 -9.85 9.64 7.05
N ALA A 124 -8.99 10.45 7.67
CA ALA A 124 -8.95 10.61 9.12
C ALA A 124 -10.25 11.24 9.69
N ALA A 125 -10.89 12.12 8.93
CA ALA A 125 -12.15 12.74 9.34
C ALA A 125 -13.29 11.74 9.47
N MET A 126 -13.25 10.64 8.68
CA MET A 126 -14.28 9.60 8.67
C MET A 126 -13.91 8.36 9.49
N THR A 127 -12.66 8.23 9.92
CA THR A 127 -12.15 7.06 10.62
C THR A 127 -12.12 7.30 12.12
N GLY A 128 -12.64 6.33 12.89
CA GLY A 128 -12.72 6.37 14.34
C GLY A 128 -14.14 6.28 14.89
N ASP A 129 -14.27 6.22 16.21
CA ASP A 129 -15.56 6.10 16.88
C ASP A 129 -16.38 7.39 16.80
N PRO A 130 -17.73 7.29 16.67
CA PRO A 130 -18.63 8.46 16.58
C PRO A 130 -18.52 9.40 17.78
N GLY A 131 -18.34 8.84 18.98
CA GLY A 131 -18.21 9.59 20.24
C GLY A 131 -16.80 10.14 20.51
N SER A 132 -15.80 9.80 19.69
CA SER A 132 -14.44 10.28 19.87
C SER A 132 -14.24 11.66 19.26
N ALA A 133 -13.65 12.57 20.04
CA ALA A 133 -13.21 13.86 19.50
C ALA A 133 -11.97 13.74 18.60
N ARG A 134 -11.23 12.62 18.68
CA ARG A 134 -9.97 12.42 17.95
C ARG A 134 -10.22 11.71 16.63
N PRO A 135 -9.74 12.25 15.49
CA PRO A 135 -9.64 11.50 14.25
C PRO A 135 -8.63 10.37 14.40
N ALA A 136 -8.80 9.27 13.66
CA ALA A 136 -7.86 8.16 13.64
C ALA A 136 -7.07 8.14 12.34
N LEU A 137 -5.77 7.90 12.46
CA LEU A 137 -4.85 7.64 11.36
C LEU A 137 -4.53 6.13 11.31
N PRO A 138 -4.21 5.57 10.16
CA PRO A 138 -3.77 4.18 10.08
C PRO A 138 -2.40 4.02 10.76
N SER A 139 -2.16 2.84 11.33
CA SER A 139 -0.88 2.51 11.96
C SER A 139 0.22 2.09 10.97
N PHE A 140 -0.05 2.16 9.69
CA PHE A 140 0.85 1.84 8.59
C PHE A 140 0.72 2.91 7.49
N PRO A 141 1.70 3.06 6.58
CA PRO A 141 1.73 4.13 5.58
C PRO A 141 0.72 3.87 4.45
N LEU A 142 -0.57 4.02 4.73
CA LEU A 142 -1.67 3.71 3.81
C LEU A 142 -1.60 4.52 2.51
N ALA A 143 -1.36 5.83 2.61
CA ALA A 143 -1.28 6.70 1.43
C ALA A 143 -0.10 6.32 0.53
N ASP A 144 1.08 6.04 1.13
CA ASP A 144 2.28 5.63 0.40
C ASP A 144 2.06 4.29 -0.31
N MET A 145 1.51 3.30 0.40
CA MET A 145 1.24 1.96 -0.17
C MET A 145 0.22 2.03 -1.30
N THR A 146 -0.85 2.79 -1.12
CA THR A 146 -1.87 3.01 -2.17
C THR A 146 -1.26 3.66 -3.41
N SER A 147 -0.47 4.71 -3.22
CA SER A 147 0.21 5.41 -4.33
C SER A 147 1.20 4.50 -5.04
N GLY A 148 1.89 3.63 -4.31
CA GLY A 148 2.76 2.62 -4.89
C GLY A 148 2.00 1.65 -5.81
N LEU A 149 0.78 1.25 -5.44
CA LEU A 149 -0.09 0.42 -6.29
C LEU A 149 -0.54 1.17 -7.54
N TYR A 150 -0.98 2.43 -7.40
CA TYR A 150 -1.32 3.28 -8.55
C TYR A 150 -0.13 3.51 -9.47
N ALA A 151 1.06 3.75 -8.92
CA ALA A 151 2.28 3.95 -9.70
C ALA A 151 2.65 2.71 -10.54
N VAL A 152 2.52 1.51 -9.98
CA VAL A 152 2.74 0.26 -10.72
C VAL A 152 1.72 0.11 -11.85
N ASN A 153 0.42 0.31 -11.57
CA ASN A 153 -0.61 0.23 -12.61
C ASN A 153 -0.37 1.25 -13.73
N ALA A 154 -0.07 2.51 -13.37
CA ALA A 154 0.16 3.56 -14.34
C ALA A 154 1.43 3.32 -15.18
N ALA A 155 2.50 2.81 -14.57
CA ALA A 155 3.69 2.39 -15.30
C ALA A 155 3.35 1.28 -16.31
N MET A 156 2.57 0.27 -15.91
CA MET A 156 2.15 -0.81 -16.82
C MET A 156 1.22 -0.31 -17.94
N PHE A 157 0.31 0.64 -17.67
CA PHE A 157 -0.49 1.26 -18.72
C PHE A 157 0.36 2.02 -19.73
N ALA A 158 1.35 2.77 -19.25
CA ALA A 158 2.26 3.53 -20.10
C ALA A 158 3.17 2.61 -20.94
N LEU A 159 3.69 1.53 -20.33
CA LEU A 159 4.46 0.49 -21.02
C LEU A 159 3.62 -0.20 -22.10
N TYR A 160 2.42 -0.67 -21.74
CA TYR A 160 1.52 -1.32 -22.68
C TYR A 160 1.18 -0.41 -23.86
N HIS A 161 0.86 0.87 -23.60
CA HIS A 161 0.61 1.84 -24.67
C HIS A 161 1.82 2.00 -25.58
N ARG A 162 3.00 2.25 -25.01
CA ARG A 162 4.25 2.40 -25.76
C ARG A 162 4.54 1.19 -26.63
N ASP A 163 4.47 0.00 -26.06
CA ASP A 163 4.92 -1.24 -26.72
C ASP A 163 3.91 -1.72 -27.77
N THR A 164 2.59 -1.47 -27.58
CA THR A 164 1.56 -1.89 -28.53
C THR A 164 1.29 -0.88 -29.63
N HIS A 165 1.53 0.41 -29.40
CA HIS A 165 1.24 1.47 -30.35
C HIS A 165 2.50 2.13 -30.95
N GLY A 166 3.70 1.69 -30.52
CA GLY A 166 4.97 2.24 -31.03
C GLY A 166 5.20 3.71 -30.71
N GLY A 167 4.63 4.18 -29.59
CA GLY A 167 4.72 5.58 -29.19
C GLY A 167 5.99 5.93 -28.40
N PRO A 168 6.24 7.22 -28.16
CA PRO A 168 7.27 7.65 -27.22
C PRO A 168 6.88 7.29 -25.77
N GLY A 169 7.87 7.41 -24.87
CA GLY A 169 7.62 7.40 -23.45
C GLY A 169 6.82 8.63 -22.99
N GLN A 170 6.44 8.66 -21.73
CA GLN A 170 5.63 9.73 -21.17
C GLN A 170 5.92 9.95 -19.68
N VAL A 171 5.48 11.10 -19.17
CA VAL A 171 5.45 11.38 -17.74
C VAL A 171 4.16 10.84 -17.14
N VAL A 172 4.27 10.19 -15.99
CA VAL A 172 3.17 9.71 -15.17
C VAL A 172 3.23 10.46 -13.83
N ASP A 173 2.24 11.28 -13.55
CA ASP A 173 2.10 12.00 -12.27
C ASP A 173 1.18 11.19 -11.34
N VAL A 174 1.67 10.83 -10.16
CA VAL A 174 0.94 10.09 -9.14
C VAL A 174 1.00 10.85 -7.83
N SER A 175 -0.11 11.41 -7.39
CA SER A 175 -0.16 12.04 -6.07
C SER A 175 -0.64 11.08 -4.99
N LEU A 176 -0.05 11.17 -3.81
CA LEU A 176 -0.51 10.43 -2.63
C LEU A 176 -1.96 10.80 -2.30
N PHE A 177 -2.27 12.10 -2.43
CA PHE A 177 -3.61 12.62 -2.13
C PHE A 177 -4.68 12.01 -3.03
N GLU A 178 -4.51 12.08 -4.35
CA GLU A 178 -5.50 11.58 -5.31
C GLU A 178 -5.65 10.06 -5.20
N SER A 179 -4.53 9.35 -5.02
CA SER A 179 -4.52 7.91 -4.83
C SER A 179 -5.37 7.49 -3.63
N LEU A 180 -5.18 8.12 -2.48
CA LEU A 180 -5.96 7.80 -1.28
C LEU A 180 -7.41 8.31 -1.39
N PHE A 181 -7.60 9.53 -1.90
CA PHE A 181 -8.93 10.13 -2.06
C PHE A 181 -9.84 9.29 -2.95
N SER A 182 -9.30 8.66 -4.00
CA SER A 182 -10.06 7.80 -4.90
C SER A 182 -10.69 6.57 -4.21
N LEU A 183 -10.15 6.15 -3.05
CA LEU A 183 -10.66 5.01 -2.27
C LEU A 183 -11.81 5.38 -1.32
N LEU A 184 -12.11 6.67 -1.14
CA LEU A 184 -13.12 7.10 -0.16
C LEU A 184 -14.56 6.93 -0.66
N GLY A 185 -14.75 6.27 -1.78
CA GLY A 185 -16.06 5.96 -2.33
C GLY A 185 -16.79 7.21 -2.88
N PRO A 186 -18.14 7.25 -2.81
CA PRO A 186 -18.94 8.27 -3.47
C PRO A 186 -19.06 9.58 -2.66
N LEU A 187 -18.16 9.87 -1.73
CA LEU A 187 -18.24 11.06 -0.86
C LEU A 187 -18.48 12.37 -1.59
N PRO A 188 -17.77 12.68 -2.70
CA PRO A 188 -18.03 13.94 -3.41
C PRO A 188 -19.44 14.03 -3.97
N ALA A 189 -19.96 12.92 -4.49
CA ALA A 189 -21.33 12.86 -5.01
C ALA A 189 -22.37 12.98 -3.88
N GLU A 190 -22.15 12.29 -2.78
CA GLU A 190 -23.05 12.39 -1.60
C GLU A 190 -23.10 13.81 -1.05
N TYR A 191 -21.95 14.47 -0.94
CA TYR A 191 -21.89 15.86 -0.50
C TYR A 191 -22.57 16.81 -1.49
N ALA A 192 -22.33 16.64 -2.79
CA ALA A 192 -22.97 17.46 -3.81
C ALA A 192 -24.50 17.36 -3.79
N MET A 193 -25.04 16.15 -3.54
CA MET A 193 -26.48 15.90 -3.48
C MET A 193 -27.13 16.36 -2.19
N SER A 194 -26.47 16.21 -1.05
CA SER A 194 -27.09 16.37 0.27
C SER A 194 -26.58 17.58 1.05
N GLN A 195 -25.44 18.14 0.68
CA GLN A 195 -24.66 19.14 1.44
C GLN A 195 -24.32 18.68 2.88
N LYS A 196 -24.42 17.37 3.15
CA LYS A 196 -24.10 16.79 4.46
C LYS A 196 -22.69 16.23 4.45
N VAL A 197 -21.89 16.65 5.41
CA VAL A 197 -20.57 16.10 5.65
C VAL A 197 -20.72 14.75 6.35
N ARG A 198 -20.11 13.70 5.78
CA ARG A 198 -20.08 12.39 6.42
C ARG A 198 -19.25 12.46 7.69
N THR A 199 -19.80 11.97 8.79
CA THR A 199 -19.15 11.88 10.09
C THR A 199 -18.58 10.47 10.32
N ARG A 200 -17.84 10.30 11.40
CA ARG A 200 -17.34 8.98 11.84
C ARG A 200 -18.49 8.09 12.25
N LEU A 201 -18.48 6.86 11.79
CA LEU A 201 -19.49 5.83 12.08
C LEU A 201 -18.92 4.66 12.90
N GLY A 202 -17.67 4.74 13.34
CA GLY A 202 -16.98 3.59 13.94
C GLY A 202 -16.94 2.42 12.98
N ASN A 203 -17.46 1.28 13.43
CA ASN A 203 -17.51 0.06 12.63
C ASN A 203 -18.82 -0.11 11.85
N GLN A 204 -19.77 0.83 11.97
CA GLN A 204 -21.05 0.79 11.26
C GLN A 204 -20.91 1.21 9.78
N SER A 205 -21.97 1.02 9.02
CA SER A 205 -22.07 1.40 7.61
C SER A 205 -23.33 2.21 7.33
N THR A 206 -23.27 3.10 6.36
CA THR A 206 -24.46 3.78 5.82
C THR A 206 -25.27 2.91 4.86
N ASN A 207 -24.75 1.75 4.47
CA ASN A 207 -25.30 0.98 3.35
C ASN A 207 -25.84 -0.39 3.76
N SER A 208 -25.49 -0.91 4.93
CA SER A 208 -25.90 -2.26 5.35
C SER A 208 -25.88 -2.43 6.88
N GLY A 209 -26.76 -3.30 7.38
CA GLY A 209 -26.84 -3.72 8.77
C GLY A 209 -27.34 -5.18 8.89
N PRO A 210 -26.84 -5.97 9.88
CA PRO A 210 -25.83 -5.58 10.88
C PRO A 210 -24.41 -5.45 10.29
N ARG A 211 -23.67 -4.46 10.78
CA ARG A 211 -22.24 -4.32 10.51
C ARG A 211 -21.54 -3.70 11.71
N GLY A 212 -20.54 -4.40 12.22
CA GLY A 212 -19.81 -3.93 13.40
C GLY A 212 -18.73 -4.90 13.85
N CYS A 213 -18.06 -4.54 14.95
CA CYS A 213 -17.17 -5.42 15.70
C CYS A 213 -17.72 -5.58 17.12
N TYR A 214 -17.82 -6.82 17.58
CA TYR A 214 -18.50 -7.18 18.83
C TYR A 214 -17.59 -8.03 19.69
N VAL A 215 -17.58 -7.77 21.00
CA VAL A 215 -16.78 -8.51 21.97
C VAL A 215 -17.51 -9.78 22.42
N THR A 216 -16.77 -10.89 22.47
CA THR A 216 -17.22 -12.18 23.00
C THR A 216 -17.13 -12.21 24.52
N SER A 217 -17.76 -13.20 25.19
CA SER A 217 -17.72 -13.35 26.66
C SER A 217 -16.31 -13.56 27.22
N ASP A 218 -15.37 -14.07 26.40
CA ASP A 218 -13.97 -14.32 26.73
C ASP A 218 -13.02 -13.25 26.19
N GLY A 219 -13.55 -12.06 25.78
CA GLY A 219 -12.78 -10.87 25.47
C GLY A 219 -12.18 -10.79 24.06
N HIS A 220 -12.56 -11.68 23.16
CA HIS A 220 -12.16 -11.61 21.75
C HIS A 220 -13.15 -10.76 20.94
N TRP A 221 -12.74 -10.35 19.74
CA TRP A 221 -13.58 -9.52 18.86
C TRP A 221 -13.98 -10.29 17.60
N ILE A 222 -15.22 -10.10 17.17
CA ILE A 222 -15.75 -10.65 15.92
C ILE A 222 -16.29 -9.50 15.07
N ALA A 223 -15.83 -9.41 13.82
CA ALA A 223 -16.38 -8.52 12.81
C ALA A 223 -17.55 -9.22 12.10
N VAL A 224 -18.64 -8.49 11.89
CA VAL A 224 -19.86 -8.95 11.21
C VAL A 224 -20.16 -8.03 10.03
N SER A 225 -20.61 -8.59 8.91
CA SER A 225 -21.02 -7.84 7.71
C SER A 225 -22.26 -8.43 7.06
N GLY A 226 -23.43 -7.90 7.39
CA GLY A 226 -24.70 -8.22 6.76
C GLY A 226 -24.95 -7.40 5.49
N SER A 227 -24.06 -7.51 4.50
CA SER A 227 -24.04 -6.63 3.31
C SER A 227 -25.20 -6.84 2.34
N THR A 228 -25.88 -7.99 2.40
CA THR A 228 -27.10 -8.25 1.63
C THR A 228 -28.23 -8.68 2.55
N PRO A 229 -29.51 -8.52 2.13
CA PRO A 229 -30.66 -8.95 2.95
C PRO A 229 -30.52 -10.41 3.42
N ARG A 230 -30.19 -11.33 2.52
CA ARG A 230 -30.00 -12.75 2.81
C ARG A 230 -28.87 -13.03 3.82
N MET A 231 -27.79 -12.27 3.78
CA MET A 231 -26.69 -12.40 4.76
C MET A 231 -27.15 -11.93 6.16
N ALA A 232 -27.86 -10.81 6.21
CA ALA A 232 -28.40 -10.28 7.44
C ALA A 232 -29.44 -11.23 8.07
N GLU A 233 -30.38 -11.71 7.26
CA GLU A 233 -31.42 -12.68 7.68
C GLU A 233 -30.77 -13.95 8.26
N ARG A 234 -29.88 -14.58 7.50
CA ARG A 234 -29.17 -15.79 7.96
C ARG A 234 -28.38 -15.56 9.24
N PHE A 235 -27.73 -14.40 9.38
CA PHE A 235 -27.02 -14.05 10.60
C PHE A 235 -27.98 -13.95 11.79
N LEU A 236 -29.06 -13.19 11.66
CA LEU A 236 -30.03 -12.99 12.74
C LEU A 236 -30.69 -14.31 13.16
N GLU A 237 -31.11 -15.13 12.20
CA GLU A 237 -31.68 -16.46 12.48
C GLU A 237 -30.68 -17.36 13.21
N SER A 238 -29.43 -17.43 12.76
CA SER A 238 -28.40 -18.28 13.35
C SER A 238 -28.03 -17.89 14.78
N TYR A 239 -28.19 -16.63 15.13
CA TYR A 239 -27.97 -16.13 16.49
C TYR A 239 -29.21 -16.12 17.37
N GLY A 240 -30.36 -16.66 16.90
CA GLY A 240 -31.61 -16.69 17.63
C GLY A 240 -32.34 -15.33 17.67
N LEU A 241 -32.02 -14.44 16.73
CA LEU A 241 -32.59 -13.11 16.58
C LEU A 241 -33.61 -13.03 15.42
N GLY A 242 -34.12 -14.18 14.96
CA GLY A 242 -35.02 -14.25 13.80
C GLY A 242 -36.31 -13.47 13.97
N GLU A 243 -36.81 -13.30 15.22
CA GLU A 243 -37.99 -12.48 15.52
C GLU A 243 -37.82 -11.03 15.10
N LEU A 244 -36.59 -10.49 15.13
CA LEU A 244 -36.32 -9.13 14.70
C LEU A 244 -36.68 -8.90 13.23
N LEU A 245 -36.69 -9.94 12.42
CA LEU A 245 -37.02 -9.83 10.97
C LEU A 245 -38.53 -9.48 10.77
N GLN A 246 -39.38 -9.75 11.78
CA GLN A 246 -40.80 -9.40 11.78
C GLN A 246 -41.04 -7.99 12.30
N ASP A 247 -40.07 -7.36 12.96
CA ASP A 247 -40.15 -5.99 13.41
C ASP A 247 -39.94 -5.01 12.26
N PRO A 248 -40.87 -4.07 12.00
CA PRO A 248 -40.71 -3.09 10.92
C PRO A 248 -39.39 -2.29 10.96
N ARG A 249 -38.80 -2.15 12.15
CA ARG A 249 -37.47 -1.48 12.31
C ARG A 249 -36.33 -2.23 11.66
N PHE A 250 -36.49 -3.55 11.44
CA PHE A 250 -35.38 -4.41 10.95
C PHE A 250 -35.76 -5.23 9.72
N ALA A 251 -36.99 -5.16 9.25
CA ALA A 251 -37.51 -5.95 8.13
C ALA A 251 -36.78 -5.66 6.80
N THR A 252 -36.32 -4.44 6.56
CA THR A 252 -35.60 -4.05 5.37
C THR A 252 -34.18 -3.57 5.70
N ASN A 253 -33.28 -3.60 4.71
CA ASN A 253 -31.91 -3.09 4.92
C ASN A 253 -31.91 -1.59 5.29
N GLU A 254 -32.75 -0.78 4.64
CA GLU A 254 -32.87 0.65 4.95
C GLU A 254 -33.39 0.88 6.38
N ALA A 255 -34.32 0.06 6.82
CA ALA A 255 -34.83 0.11 8.20
C ALA A 255 -33.73 -0.29 9.18
N ARG A 256 -32.98 -1.35 8.93
CA ARG A 256 -31.85 -1.79 9.75
C ARG A 256 -30.76 -0.72 9.86
N VAL A 257 -30.42 -0.05 8.77
CA VAL A 257 -29.44 1.06 8.78
C VAL A 257 -29.98 2.25 9.60
N ARG A 258 -31.27 2.57 9.48
CA ARG A 258 -31.89 3.67 10.23
C ARG A 258 -31.96 3.39 11.74
N HIS A 259 -32.13 2.13 12.11
CA HIS A 259 -32.22 1.66 13.51
C HIS A 259 -30.94 0.86 13.90
N ALA A 260 -29.79 1.28 13.39
CA ALA A 260 -28.52 0.55 13.56
C ALA A 260 -28.13 0.36 15.03
N GLU A 261 -28.38 1.33 15.92
CA GLU A 261 -28.05 1.23 17.34
C GLU A 261 -28.86 0.14 18.07
N ASP A 262 -30.16 0.06 17.78
CA ASP A 262 -31.03 -0.98 18.37
C ASP A 262 -30.60 -2.37 17.89
N LEU A 263 -30.35 -2.51 16.59
CA LEU A 263 -29.87 -3.75 16.01
C LEU A 263 -28.50 -4.13 16.58
N ASP A 264 -27.59 -3.18 16.70
CA ASP A 264 -26.23 -3.36 17.23
C ASP A 264 -26.28 -3.87 18.69
N THR A 265 -27.22 -3.33 19.47
CA THR A 265 -27.46 -3.75 20.87
C THR A 265 -27.88 -5.22 20.94
N ALA A 266 -28.78 -5.67 20.08
CA ALA A 266 -29.20 -7.07 20.03
C ALA A 266 -28.09 -8.01 19.59
N VAL A 267 -27.35 -7.62 18.54
CA VAL A 267 -26.21 -8.41 18.03
C VAL A 267 -25.08 -8.49 19.07
N ARG A 268 -24.79 -7.39 19.74
CA ARG A 268 -23.80 -7.31 20.83
C ARG A 268 -24.13 -8.28 21.97
N ALA A 269 -25.39 -8.29 22.38
CA ALA A 269 -25.85 -9.21 23.42
C ALA A 269 -25.72 -10.67 22.98
N ALA A 270 -26.10 -10.99 21.76
CA ALA A 270 -26.06 -12.35 21.24
C ALA A 270 -24.63 -12.90 21.09
N ILE A 271 -23.70 -12.13 20.57
CA ILE A 271 -22.28 -12.49 20.45
C ILE A 271 -21.61 -12.51 21.84
N GLY A 272 -21.87 -11.50 22.67
CA GLY A 272 -21.28 -11.34 23.99
C GLY A 272 -21.68 -12.40 25.00
N ALA A 273 -22.81 -13.09 24.78
CA ALA A 273 -23.23 -14.22 25.61
C ALA A 273 -22.43 -15.50 25.38
N ARG A 274 -21.55 -15.54 24.38
CA ARG A 274 -20.83 -16.75 23.92
C ARG A 274 -19.32 -16.53 23.87
N THR A 275 -18.55 -17.61 24.05
CA THR A 275 -17.11 -17.59 23.84
C THR A 275 -16.76 -17.44 22.36
N LEU A 276 -15.50 -17.15 22.06
CA LEU A 276 -15.01 -17.15 20.68
C LEU A 276 -15.23 -18.49 20.00
N ALA A 277 -14.99 -19.60 20.73
CA ALA A 277 -15.15 -20.95 20.19
C ALA A 277 -16.61 -21.23 19.81
N ASP A 278 -17.57 -20.88 20.67
CA ASP A 278 -19.01 -21.06 20.40
C ASP A 278 -19.46 -20.20 19.22
N ASN A 279 -19.02 -18.97 19.16
CA ASN A 279 -19.32 -18.06 18.04
C ASN A 279 -18.75 -18.60 16.73
N ARG A 280 -17.49 -19.11 16.71
CA ARG A 280 -16.90 -19.73 15.51
C ARG A 280 -17.70 -20.93 15.04
N ALA A 281 -18.14 -21.79 15.96
CA ALA A 281 -18.97 -22.94 15.61
C ALA A 281 -20.28 -22.52 14.91
N ILE A 282 -20.94 -21.45 15.37
CA ILE A 282 -22.13 -20.92 14.73
C ILE A 282 -21.80 -20.31 13.35
N ILE A 283 -20.74 -19.53 13.27
CA ILE A 283 -20.28 -18.89 12.02
C ILE A 283 -19.98 -19.94 10.95
N ASP A 284 -19.21 -20.94 11.30
CA ASP A 284 -18.76 -21.98 10.36
C ASP A 284 -19.92 -22.87 9.92
N ALA A 285 -20.76 -23.35 10.87
CA ALA A 285 -21.89 -24.21 10.59
C ALA A 285 -22.93 -23.56 9.66
N ASN A 286 -23.10 -22.24 9.73
CA ASN A 286 -24.07 -21.50 8.96
C ASN A 286 -23.45 -20.66 7.81
N ALA A 287 -22.14 -20.79 7.55
CA ALA A 287 -21.40 -20.03 6.57
C ALA A 287 -21.72 -18.51 6.64
N LEU A 288 -21.62 -17.95 7.83
CA LEU A 288 -21.94 -16.53 8.08
C LEU A 288 -20.84 -15.60 7.60
N THR A 289 -21.21 -14.39 7.21
CA THR A 289 -20.29 -13.32 6.86
C THR A 289 -19.80 -12.61 8.11
N ALA A 290 -19.10 -13.34 8.94
CA ALA A 290 -18.49 -12.90 10.19
C ALA A 290 -17.14 -13.56 10.38
N HIS A 291 -16.19 -12.91 11.04
CA HIS A 291 -14.87 -13.45 11.27
C HIS A 291 -14.25 -12.87 12.54
N PRO A 292 -13.51 -13.67 13.33
CA PRO A 292 -12.71 -13.14 14.42
C PRO A 292 -11.70 -12.09 13.96
N VAL A 293 -11.50 -11.04 14.74
CA VAL A 293 -10.42 -10.09 14.52
C VAL A 293 -9.09 -10.77 14.89
N GLN A 294 -8.19 -10.89 13.94
CA GLN A 294 -6.93 -11.60 14.09
C GLN A 294 -5.75 -10.65 14.23
N THR A 295 -4.77 -11.03 15.03
CA THR A 295 -3.42 -10.47 15.02
C THR A 295 -2.50 -11.29 14.11
N ILE A 296 -1.25 -10.88 13.96
CA ILE A 296 -0.28 -11.64 13.16
C ILE A 296 -0.08 -13.08 13.72
N ARG A 297 -0.23 -13.28 15.02
CA ARG A 297 -0.11 -14.61 15.66
C ARG A 297 -1.18 -15.56 15.13
N GLU A 298 -2.43 -15.17 15.11
CA GLU A 298 -3.55 -16.00 14.64
C GLU A 298 -3.44 -16.23 13.12
N ILE A 299 -3.01 -15.22 12.36
CA ILE A 299 -2.79 -15.36 10.91
C ILE A 299 -1.71 -16.40 10.61
N GLU A 300 -0.60 -16.41 11.34
CA GLU A 300 0.47 -17.41 11.16
C GLU A 300 0.01 -18.85 11.47
N LEU A 301 -0.92 -19.02 12.40
CA LEU A 301 -1.43 -20.31 12.82
C LEU A 301 -2.64 -20.78 12.01
N ASP A 302 -3.19 -19.93 11.14
CA ASP A 302 -4.37 -20.26 10.35
C ASP A 302 -4.04 -21.34 9.30
N PRO A 303 -4.72 -22.51 9.33
CA PRO A 303 -4.47 -23.61 8.40
C PRO A 303 -4.61 -23.23 6.93
N HIS A 304 -5.48 -22.28 6.62
CA HIS A 304 -5.63 -21.78 5.24
C HIS A 304 -4.32 -21.18 4.72
N TRP A 305 -3.67 -20.34 5.54
CA TRP A 305 -2.43 -19.68 5.16
C TRP A 305 -1.19 -20.57 5.24
N GLN A 306 -1.29 -21.72 5.92
CA GLN A 306 -0.26 -22.75 5.87
C GLN A 306 -0.27 -23.51 4.55
N THR A 307 -1.45 -23.79 3.99
CA THR A 307 -1.60 -24.43 2.67
C THR A 307 -1.43 -23.46 1.50
N GLN A 308 -1.72 -22.19 1.71
CA GLN A 308 -1.57 -21.10 0.76
C GLN A 308 -0.57 -20.08 1.33
N PRO A 309 0.75 -20.30 1.23
CA PRO A 309 1.74 -19.59 2.03
C PRO A 309 1.65 -18.08 1.82
N LEU A 310 1.12 -17.40 2.84
CA LEU A 310 1.05 -15.95 2.92
C LEU A 310 2.38 -15.34 3.34
N LEU A 311 3.13 -16.08 4.16
CA LEU A 311 4.41 -15.67 4.72
C LEU A 311 5.52 -16.60 4.23
N VAL A 312 6.71 -16.04 4.05
CA VAL A 312 7.92 -16.78 3.66
C VAL A 312 9.12 -16.29 4.46
N ASP A 313 10.06 -17.21 4.71
CA ASP A 313 11.33 -16.90 5.34
C ASP A 313 12.39 -16.71 4.26
N VAL A 314 12.96 -15.50 4.17
CA VAL A 314 13.94 -15.13 3.16
C VAL A 314 15.32 -15.03 3.80
N PRO A 315 16.33 -15.78 3.34
CA PRO A 315 17.69 -15.71 3.86
C PRO A 315 18.28 -14.30 3.79
N ASN A 316 18.93 -13.87 4.88
CA ASN A 316 19.63 -12.61 4.98
C ASN A 316 20.85 -12.74 5.91
N GLY A 317 21.98 -13.17 5.37
CA GLY A 317 23.17 -13.49 6.16
C GLY A 317 22.92 -14.66 7.12
N SER A 318 23.13 -14.43 8.42
CA SER A 318 22.97 -15.43 9.47
C SER A 318 21.52 -15.58 9.99
N MET A 319 20.57 -14.79 9.47
CA MET A 319 19.18 -14.81 9.89
C MET A 319 18.23 -14.94 8.69
N ASN A 320 17.01 -15.36 8.94
CA ASN A 320 15.92 -15.24 7.96
C ASN A 320 15.07 -14.01 8.29
N VAL A 321 14.61 -13.33 7.25
CA VAL A 321 13.58 -12.30 7.38
C VAL A 321 12.25 -12.89 6.96
N ARG A 322 11.33 -13.01 7.91
CA ARG A 322 9.97 -13.45 7.64
C ARG A 322 9.19 -12.29 7.04
N MET A 323 8.60 -12.50 5.88
CA MET A 323 7.90 -11.43 5.16
C MET A 323 6.71 -11.94 4.35
N GLN A 324 5.86 -11.02 3.92
CA GLN A 324 4.72 -11.33 3.05
C GLN A 324 5.20 -11.91 1.73
N ASN A 325 4.55 -12.98 1.29
CA ASN A 325 4.81 -13.60 -0.01
C ASN A 325 4.36 -12.67 -1.16
N VAL A 326 4.69 -13.06 -2.37
CA VAL A 326 4.31 -12.31 -3.57
C VAL A 326 2.82 -12.44 -3.83
N ILE A 327 2.19 -11.31 -4.10
CA ILE A 327 0.80 -11.19 -4.56
C ILE A 327 0.72 -10.22 -5.74
N PRO A 328 -0.24 -10.42 -6.69
CA PRO A 328 -1.15 -11.56 -6.85
C PRO A 328 -0.43 -12.85 -7.27
N ARG A 329 -1.15 -13.97 -7.25
CA ARG A 329 -0.64 -15.25 -7.76
C ARG A 329 -1.08 -15.45 -9.20
N LEU A 330 -0.14 -15.35 -10.13
CA LEU A 330 -0.39 -15.62 -11.54
C LEU A 330 -0.14 -17.10 -11.85
N SER A 331 -0.98 -17.71 -12.68
CA SER A 331 -0.88 -19.15 -12.99
C SER A 331 0.38 -19.49 -13.76
N GLU A 332 0.74 -18.66 -14.75
CA GLU A 332 1.85 -18.90 -15.68
C GLU A 332 3.14 -18.17 -15.28
N THR A 333 3.03 -16.89 -14.93
CA THR A 333 4.18 -16.01 -14.65
C THR A 333 4.23 -15.68 -13.16
N ARG A 334 4.53 -16.67 -12.34
CA ARG A 334 4.57 -16.53 -10.89
C ARG A 334 5.68 -15.58 -10.47
N GLY A 335 5.34 -14.64 -9.59
CA GLY A 335 6.34 -13.82 -8.92
C GLY A 335 7.12 -14.64 -7.87
N ALA A 336 8.34 -14.19 -7.57
CA ALA A 336 9.22 -14.85 -6.61
C ALA A 336 10.04 -13.85 -5.80
N ILE A 337 10.34 -14.21 -4.55
CA ILE A 337 11.30 -13.48 -3.72
C ILE A 337 12.65 -14.17 -3.84
N ARG A 338 13.62 -13.47 -4.43
CA ARG A 338 14.98 -13.96 -4.67
C ARG A 338 15.96 -13.50 -3.61
N SER A 339 15.74 -12.31 -3.03
CA SER A 339 16.62 -11.72 -2.02
C SER A 339 15.86 -10.74 -1.15
N ALA A 340 16.25 -10.59 0.10
CA ALA A 340 15.86 -9.47 0.95
C ALA A 340 16.56 -8.18 0.48
N GLY A 341 16.15 -7.02 1.04
CA GLY A 341 16.81 -5.75 0.77
C GLY A 341 18.31 -5.80 1.07
N GLY A 342 19.13 -5.48 0.06
CA GLY A 342 20.59 -5.60 0.12
C GLY A 342 21.30 -4.38 0.73
N ASP A 343 22.62 -4.45 0.74
CA ASP A 343 23.46 -3.42 1.34
C ASP A 343 23.64 -2.22 0.39
N LEU A 344 24.04 -1.08 0.94
CA LEU A 344 24.25 0.16 0.20
C LEU A 344 25.38 -0.01 -0.82
N GLY A 345 25.08 0.28 -2.10
CA GLY A 345 26.06 0.20 -3.18
C GLY A 345 26.56 -1.21 -3.53
N ALA A 346 25.85 -2.26 -3.05
CA ALA A 346 26.28 -3.65 -3.27
C ALA A 346 26.53 -4.01 -4.74
N ASP A 347 25.84 -3.34 -5.66
CA ASP A 347 25.94 -3.63 -7.10
C ASP A 347 26.70 -2.56 -7.89
N ASN A 348 27.42 -1.65 -7.21
CA ASN A 348 28.19 -0.59 -7.88
C ASN A 348 29.16 -1.14 -8.93
N ASP A 349 29.95 -2.15 -8.59
CA ASP A 349 30.92 -2.73 -9.52
C ASP A 349 30.23 -3.44 -10.70
N ALA A 350 29.18 -4.18 -10.44
CA ALA A 350 28.43 -4.87 -11.48
C ALA A 350 27.85 -3.88 -12.49
N ILE A 351 27.24 -2.81 -12.02
CA ILE A 351 26.56 -1.83 -12.88
C ILE A 351 27.59 -0.88 -13.53
N PHE A 352 28.45 -0.23 -12.76
CA PHE A 352 29.33 0.80 -13.33
C PHE A 352 30.48 0.23 -14.15
N ARG A 353 31.11 -0.86 -13.70
CA ARG A 353 32.23 -1.47 -14.44
C ARG A 353 31.74 -2.42 -15.51
N THR A 354 30.94 -3.42 -15.13
CA THR A 354 30.61 -4.51 -16.06
C THR A 354 29.58 -4.06 -17.09
N GLU A 355 28.53 -3.36 -16.66
CA GLU A 355 27.45 -3.01 -17.58
C GLU A 355 27.68 -1.67 -18.31
N LEU A 356 28.22 -0.65 -17.64
CA LEU A 356 28.49 0.65 -18.24
C LEU A 356 29.90 0.79 -18.80
N GLY A 357 30.78 -0.16 -18.50
CA GLY A 357 32.15 -0.19 -19.01
C GLY A 357 33.04 0.91 -18.44
N LEU A 358 32.83 1.34 -17.19
CA LEU A 358 33.72 2.29 -16.54
C LEU A 358 35.05 1.61 -16.23
N ASP A 359 36.17 2.33 -16.54
CA ASP A 359 37.51 1.92 -16.15
C ASP A 359 37.61 1.87 -14.58
N PRO A 360 38.30 0.85 -14.02
CA PRO A 360 38.48 0.73 -12.57
C PRO A 360 39.08 1.98 -11.90
N ALA A 361 40.03 2.66 -12.56
CA ALA A 361 40.61 3.88 -12.01
C ALA A 361 39.60 5.03 -12.00
N ALA A 362 38.77 5.15 -13.02
CA ALA A 362 37.69 6.13 -13.07
C ALA A 362 36.65 5.88 -11.95
N LEU A 363 36.27 4.63 -11.72
CA LEU A 363 35.34 4.30 -10.64
C LEU A 363 35.93 4.57 -9.26
N ALA A 364 37.22 4.29 -9.03
CA ALA A 364 37.93 4.60 -7.79
C ALA A 364 37.92 6.11 -7.52
N ARG A 365 38.25 6.93 -8.52
CA ARG A 365 38.19 8.39 -8.42
C ARG A 365 36.77 8.89 -8.04
N LEU A 366 35.74 8.38 -8.71
CA LEU A 366 34.36 8.76 -8.44
C LEU A 366 33.91 8.41 -7.01
N ARG A 367 34.44 7.32 -6.43
CA ARG A 367 34.25 6.96 -5.02
C ARG A 367 34.93 7.94 -4.08
N GLU A 368 36.18 8.29 -4.34
CA GLU A 368 36.95 9.27 -3.56
C GLU A 368 36.27 10.65 -3.57
N GLU A 369 35.68 11.03 -4.70
CA GLU A 369 34.94 12.28 -4.89
C GLU A 369 33.51 12.25 -4.31
N GLY A 370 33.04 11.10 -3.80
CA GLY A 370 31.70 10.93 -3.27
C GLY A 370 30.58 11.02 -4.32
N VAL A 371 30.90 10.69 -5.56
CA VAL A 371 29.93 10.62 -6.67
C VAL A 371 29.25 9.25 -6.71
N VAL A 372 30.00 8.18 -6.35
CA VAL A 372 29.54 6.80 -6.33
C VAL A 372 29.76 6.16 -4.97
#